data_aa4a84eb39db0933c7550b58fe5d6667
#
_entry.id   aa4a84eb39db0933c7550b58fe5d6667
#
_cell.length_a   1.000
_cell.length_b   1.000
_cell.length_c   1.000
_cell.angle_alpha   90.00
_cell.angle_beta   90.00
_cell.angle_gamma   90.00
#
_symmetry.space_group_name_H-M   'P 1'
#
loop_
_entity.id
_entity.type
_entity.pdbx_description
1 polymer ?
#
loop_
_entity_poly.entity_id
_entity_poly.type
_entity_poly.pdbx_seq_one_letter_code
_entity_poly.pdbx_strand_id
1 'polypeptide(L)'
;MPAPDDCREILERTWGALLPPGSRCGLALYPDHWNVGDAAIWWATRRLLTDLDVTVAYACDPWSYDPRALGASLPDGPILLLGGGNCGDVYPREHACRLRILADFPERRIIQLPQSIWFRTPAAIATMAEVTGRHRDFVLLVRDHASLDVARAQLPGVTAILCPDSMLALGPLARLAPATVPVLALWRQDSESRGPLPALPAGWVARDWTLAGGPLPATEAAQLSLASRRFLERVGAPPAWPPRPPAADEAARLSRRRIAWRHLPWLWDQLAEDRARRGLRILSQGRVVITDRLHAHLLCLLAGIPHVVCDTANGKVFAHRDAWLGRHGIRSASSAEEAVEQAASLLAALDAAGEAAVAR
;
A
#
# COMPACT_ATOMS: atom_id res chain seq x y z
N MET A 1 19.58 -3.61 -13.66
CA MET A 1 18.44 -3.09 -12.87
C MET A 1 18.29 -3.99 -11.67
N PRO A 2 17.98 -3.43 -10.50
CA PRO A 2 17.99 -4.19 -9.26
C PRO A 2 16.94 -5.31 -9.26
N ALA A 3 17.31 -6.45 -8.65
CA ALA A 3 16.35 -7.51 -8.31
C ALA A 3 15.48 -7.08 -7.11
N PRO A 4 14.38 -7.78 -6.78
CA PRO A 4 13.60 -7.47 -5.59
C PRO A 4 14.42 -7.42 -4.29
N ASP A 5 15.44 -8.25 -4.17
CA ASP A 5 16.36 -8.27 -3.02
C ASP A 5 17.19 -7.00 -2.95
N ASP A 6 17.71 -6.50 -4.09
CA ASP A 6 18.40 -5.20 -4.17
C ASP A 6 17.49 -4.04 -3.73
N CYS A 7 16.18 -4.12 -4.06
CA CYS A 7 15.21 -3.11 -3.64
C CYS A 7 15.02 -3.09 -2.11
N ARG A 8 15.04 -4.26 -1.48
CA ARG A 8 14.99 -4.36 -0.02
C ARG A 8 16.24 -3.72 0.62
N GLU A 9 17.41 -4.01 0.12
CA GLU A 9 18.67 -3.39 0.59
C GLU A 9 18.66 -1.87 0.42
N ILE A 10 18.10 -1.36 -0.69
CA ILE A 10 17.95 0.09 -0.91
C ILE A 10 17.01 0.70 0.14
N LEU A 11 15.90 0.03 0.44
CA LEU A 11 14.96 0.45 1.48
C LEU A 11 15.65 0.50 2.85
N GLU A 12 16.30 -0.58 3.25
CA GLU A 12 17.00 -0.69 4.54
C GLU A 12 18.07 0.41 4.69
N ARG A 13 18.91 0.60 3.67
CA ARG A 13 19.92 1.65 3.65
C ARG A 13 19.31 3.06 3.71
N THR A 14 18.28 3.33 2.89
CA THR A 14 17.66 4.66 2.81
C THR A 14 16.96 5.01 4.11
N TRP A 15 16.18 4.06 4.68
CA TRP A 15 15.46 4.30 5.92
C TRP A 15 16.42 4.32 7.13
N GLY A 16 17.42 3.44 7.16
CA GLY A 16 18.44 3.43 8.21
C GLY A 16 19.24 4.74 8.30
N ALA A 17 19.46 5.41 7.16
CA ALA A 17 20.08 6.75 7.15
C ALA A 17 19.16 7.86 7.70
N LEU A 18 17.84 7.68 7.62
CA LEU A 18 16.86 8.65 8.11
C LEU A 18 16.35 8.35 9.53
N LEU A 19 16.43 7.09 9.95
CA LEU A 19 15.86 6.55 11.19
C LEU A 19 16.95 5.72 11.90
N PRO A 20 17.76 6.34 12.76
CA PRO A 20 18.80 5.61 13.50
C PRO A 20 18.20 4.49 14.37
N PRO A 21 18.91 3.36 14.56
CA PRO A 21 18.50 2.28 15.46
C PRO A 21 18.19 2.79 16.88
N GLY A 22 17.21 2.20 17.55
CA GLY A 22 16.75 2.62 18.88
C GLY A 22 15.83 3.86 18.85
N SER A 23 15.60 4.48 17.67
CA SER A 23 14.75 5.66 17.58
C SER A 23 13.26 5.34 17.75
N ARG A 24 12.50 6.37 18.12
CA ARG A 24 11.03 6.32 18.21
C ARG A 24 10.43 7.21 17.13
N CYS A 25 9.31 6.80 16.56
CA CYS A 25 8.60 7.58 15.52
C CYS A 25 7.09 7.59 15.73
N GLY A 26 6.41 8.55 15.09
CA GLY A 26 4.99 8.48 14.81
C GLY A 26 4.77 7.86 13.41
N LEU A 27 3.70 7.09 13.23
CA LEU A 27 3.30 6.57 11.92
C LEU A 27 1.85 6.95 11.64
N ALA A 28 1.63 7.84 10.71
CA ALA A 28 0.33 8.38 10.35
C ALA A 28 -0.20 7.81 9.03
N LEU A 29 -1.51 8.01 8.80
CA LEU A 29 -2.23 7.63 7.59
C LEU A 29 -2.43 6.11 7.45
N TYR A 30 -2.80 5.43 8.54
CA TYR A 30 -3.26 4.03 8.46
C TYR A 30 -4.38 3.90 7.41
N PRO A 31 -4.30 2.91 6.49
CA PRO A 31 -5.31 2.74 5.46
C PRO A 31 -6.52 1.95 5.99
N ASP A 32 -7.47 2.64 6.63
CA ASP A 32 -8.68 2.00 7.16
C ASP A 32 -9.72 1.74 6.05
N HIS A 33 -9.34 0.93 5.09
CA HIS A 33 -10.17 0.47 3.97
C HIS A 33 -9.72 -0.89 3.45
N TRP A 34 -10.49 -1.50 2.55
CA TRP A 34 -10.28 -2.87 2.10
C TRP A 34 -9.24 -3.07 0.99
N ASN A 35 -8.56 -2.03 0.54
CA ASN A 35 -7.51 -2.18 -0.46
C ASN A 35 -6.33 -2.97 0.11
N VAL A 36 -6.10 -4.14 -0.45
CA VAL A 36 -5.00 -5.05 -0.08
C VAL A 36 -3.64 -4.38 -0.25
N GLY A 37 -3.48 -3.58 -1.31
CA GLY A 37 -2.21 -2.92 -1.59
C GLY A 37 -1.74 -2.00 -0.47
N ASP A 38 -2.61 -1.10 -0.02
CA ASP A 38 -2.27 -0.15 1.04
C ASP A 38 -2.08 -0.86 2.39
N ALA A 39 -2.85 -1.94 2.64
CA ALA A 39 -2.65 -2.80 3.80
C ALA A 39 -1.26 -3.49 3.76
N ALA A 40 -0.83 -3.97 2.59
CA ALA A 40 0.49 -4.57 2.44
C ALA A 40 1.63 -3.56 2.60
N ILE A 41 1.44 -2.29 2.19
CA ILE A 41 2.39 -1.21 2.48
C ILE A 41 2.52 -1.00 3.99
N TRP A 42 1.40 -0.95 4.74
CA TRP A 42 1.45 -0.82 6.19
C TRP A 42 2.20 -2.00 6.83
N TRP A 43 1.85 -3.22 6.48
CA TRP A 43 2.50 -4.42 7.00
C TRP A 43 4.01 -4.41 6.71
N ALA A 44 4.43 -4.11 5.49
CA ALA A 44 5.83 -3.99 5.11
C ALA A 44 6.55 -2.88 5.87
N THR A 45 5.91 -1.71 6.01
CA THR A 45 6.43 -0.57 6.78
C THR A 45 6.68 -0.97 8.23
N ARG A 46 5.71 -1.60 8.88
CA ARG A 46 5.83 -2.04 10.28
C ARG A 46 6.95 -3.06 10.46
N ARG A 47 7.06 -4.01 9.52
CA ARG A 47 8.13 -5.00 9.54
C ARG A 47 9.51 -4.37 9.37
N LEU A 48 9.67 -3.50 8.37
CA LEU A 48 10.94 -2.82 8.13
C LEU A 48 11.36 -1.93 9.32
N LEU A 49 10.42 -1.21 9.96
CA LEU A 49 10.70 -0.43 11.16
C LEU A 49 11.18 -1.33 12.32
N THR A 50 10.61 -2.53 12.46
CA THR A 50 11.07 -3.51 13.46
C THR A 50 12.48 -4.04 13.13
N ASP A 51 12.74 -4.37 11.86
CA ASP A 51 14.05 -4.85 11.40
C ASP A 51 15.14 -3.78 11.59
N LEU A 52 14.79 -2.49 11.54
CA LEU A 52 15.67 -1.34 11.77
C LEU A 52 15.75 -0.91 13.26
N ASP A 53 15.14 -1.65 14.18
CA ASP A 53 15.06 -1.29 15.61
C ASP A 53 14.42 0.10 15.85
N VAL A 54 13.34 0.41 15.11
CA VAL A 54 12.57 1.67 15.25
C VAL A 54 11.21 1.40 15.86
N THR A 55 10.94 2.02 17.01
CA THR A 55 9.67 1.86 17.75
C THR A 55 8.62 2.87 17.30
N VAL A 56 7.42 2.41 16.92
CA VAL A 56 6.27 3.28 16.67
C VAL A 56 5.59 3.63 17.99
N ALA A 57 5.76 4.89 18.42
CA ALA A 57 5.21 5.42 19.67
C ALA A 57 3.78 5.97 19.54
N TYR A 58 3.38 6.34 18.34
CA TYR A 58 2.05 6.85 17.99
C TYR A 58 1.67 6.38 16.58
N ALA A 59 0.42 6.01 16.40
CA ALA A 59 -0.12 5.77 15.05
C ALA A 59 -1.53 6.35 14.94
N CYS A 60 -1.91 6.78 13.73
CA CYS A 60 -3.25 7.28 13.43
C CYS A 60 -3.66 7.00 11.99
N ASP A 61 -4.97 6.91 11.78
CA ASP A 61 -5.61 7.09 10.50
C ASP A 61 -6.00 8.59 10.32
N PRO A 62 -6.50 9.01 9.15
CA PRO A 62 -6.92 10.40 8.94
C PRO A 62 -8.03 10.88 9.89
N TRP A 63 -8.81 9.96 10.49
CA TRP A 63 -9.90 10.29 11.40
C TRP A 63 -9.48 10.40 12.86
N SER A 64 -8.48 9.63 13.28
CA SER A 64 -7.99 9.57 14.66
C SER A 64 -6.79 10.47 14.91
N TYR A 65 -6.33 11.21 13.91
CA TYR A 65 -5.22 12.15 14.07
C TYR A 65 -5.55 13.22 15.13
N ASP A 66 -4.71 13.28 16.15
CA ASP A 66 -4.76 14.27 17.24
C ASP A 66 -3.34 14.78 17.51
N PRO A 67 -3.01 16.05 17.18
CA PRO A 67 -1.67 16.60 17.36
C PRO A 67 -1.22 16.62 18.84
N ARG A 68 -2.16 16.78 19.80
CA ARG A 68 -1.84 16.75 21.23
C ARG A 68 -1.46 15.35 21.68
N ALA A 69 -2.22 14.33 21.23
CA ALA A 69 -1.92 12.94 21.53
C ALA A 69 -0.59 12.51 20.87
N LEU A 70 -0.31 12.95 19.64
CA LEU A 70 0.98 12.72 18.99
C LEU A 70 2.11 13.38 19.78
N GLY A 71 2.02 14.67 20.11
CA GLY A 71 3.05 15.37 20.87
C GLY A 71 3.30 14.77 22.26
N ALA A 72 2.24 14.30 22.95
CA ALA A 72 2.37 13.65 24.25
C ALA A 72 3.01 12.26 24.18
N SER A 73 2.75 11.49 23.09
CA SER A 73 3.28 10.12 22.94
C SER A 73 4.67 10.10 22.34
N LEU A 74 4.96 11.10 21.53
CA LEU A 74 6.23 11.32 20.86
C LEU A 74 6.66 12.77 21.08
N PRO A 75 7.18 13.14 22.25
CA PRO A 75 7.67 14.49 22.52
C PRO A 75 8.79 14.89 21.56
N ASP A 76 9.59 13.90 21.15
CA ASP A 76 10.70 14.04 20.22
C ASP A 76 10.74 12.86 19.22
N GLY A 77 11.44 13.05 18.08
CA GLY A 77 11.57 12.03 17.02
C GLY A 77 10.73 12.32 15.76
N PRO A 78 10.98 11.60 14.66
CA PRO A 78 10.36 11.85 13.36
C PRO A 78 8.90 11.38 13.30
N ILE A 79 8.13 12.04 12.43
CA ILE A 79 6.77 11.63 12.07
C ILE A 79 6.83 11.05 10.66
N LEU A 80 6.40 9.81 10.50
CA LEU A 80 6.32 9.10 9.24
C LEU A 80 4.90 9.21 8.68
N LEU A 81 4.78 9.56 7.42
CA LEU A 81 3.52 9.54 6.68
C LEU A 81 3.54 8.31 5.77
N LEU A 82 2.55 7.42 5.89
CA LEU A 82 2.50 6.17 5.15
C LEU A 82 2.61 6.41 3.64
N GLY A 83 3.38 5.56 2.96
CA GLY A 83 3.55 5.58 1.52
C GLY A 83 2.34 5.10 0.72
N GLY A 84 2.51 4.99 -0.58
CA GLY A 84 1.49 4.47 -1.48
C GLY A 84 1.19 5.34 -2.70
N GLY A 85 -0.09 5.54 -3.04
CA GLY A 85 -0.52 6.31 -4.20
C GLY A 85 -1.54 7.41 -3.87
N ASN A 86 -1.52 7.93 -2.65
CA ASN A 86 -2.53 8.87 -2.15
C ASN A 86 -2.00 10.31 -1.90
N CYS A 87 -0.85 10.68 -2.49
CA CYS A 87 -0.34 12.04 -2.42
C CYS A 87 -0.88 12.87 -3.59
N GLY A 88 -1.83 13.72 -3.27
CA GLY A 88 -2.53 14.58 -4.21
C GLY A 88 -4.04 14.59 -3.99
N ASP A 89 -4.76 15.34 -4.80
CA ASP A 89 -6.19 15.64 -4.66
C ASP A 89 -7.14 14.53 -5.15
N VAL A 90 -6.60 13.40 -5.62
CA VAL A 90 -7.40 12.19 -5.91
C VAL A 90 -7.95 11.57 -4.63
N TYR A 91 -7.19 11.65 -3.53
CA TYR A 91 -7.55 11.15 -2.21
C TYR A 91 -7.54 12.31 -1.20
N PRO A 92 -8.58 13.16 -1.24
CA PRO A 92 -8.57 14.47 -0.56
C PRO A 92 -8.43 14.36 0.96
N ARG A 93 -8.93 13.29 1.56
CA ARG A 93 -8.88 13.07 3.02
C ARG A 93 -7.46 12.79 3.49
N GLU A 94 -6.79 11.83 2.87
CA GLU A 94 -5.41 11.44 3.18
C GLU A 94 -4.47 12.61 2.92
N HIS A 95 -4.71 13.33 1.82
CA HIS A 95 -3.94 14.51 1.46
C HIS A 95 -4.13 15.66 2.46
N ALA A 96 -5.37 15.97 2.85
CA ALA A 96 -5.66 16.99 3.86
C ALA A 96 -5.06 16.66 5.23
N CYS A 97 -5.11 15.39 5.66
CA CYS A 97 -4.45 14.96 6.89
C CYS A 97 -2.92 15.13 6.82
N ARG A 98 -2.30 14.80 5.69
CA ARG A 98 -0.87 15.03 5.43
C ARG A 98 -0.51 16.50 5.59
N LEU A 99 -1.23 17.40 4.91
CA LEU A 99 -0.98 18.84 4.99
C LEU A 99 -1.18 19.38 6.41
N ARG A 100 -2.18 18.87 7.14
CA ARG A 100 -2.42 19.24 8.52
C ARG A 100 -1.27 18.81 9.44
N ILE A 101 -0.75 17.58 9.29
CA ILE A 101 0.40 17.10 10.08
C ILE A 101 1.63 17.97 9.81
N LEU A 102 1.91 18.32 8.55
CA LEU A 102 3.00 19.22 8.20
C LEU A 102 2.83 20.62 8.84
N ALA A 103 1.62 21.16 8.84
CA ALA A 103 1.33 22.46 9.43
C ALA A 103 1.37 22.46 10.97
N ASP A 104 0.92 21.36 11.61
CA ASP A 104 0.90 21.24 13.07
C ASP A 104 2.32 21.03 13.67
N PHE A 105 3.28 20.53 12.86
CA PHE A 105 4.64 20.21 13.30
C PHE A 105 5.72 20.77 12.38
N PRO A 106 5.77 22.09 12.11
CA PRO A 106 6.63 22.69 11.09
C PRO A 106 8.13 22.56 11.36
N GLU A 107 8.51 22.33 12.62
CA GLU A 107 9.92 22.24 13.06
C GLU A 107 10.40 20.78 13.20
N ARG A 108 9.48 19.79 13.12
CA ARG A 108 9.79 18.38 13.33
C ARG A 108 10.19 17.72 12.03
N ARG A 109 11.14 16.78 12.09
CA ARG A 109 11.40 15.91 10.95
C ARG A 109 10.14 15.14 10.59
N ILE A 110 9.67 15.34 9.35
CA ILE A 110 8.58 14.57 8.77
C ILE A 110 9.10 13.84 7.53
N ILE A 111 8.85 12.55 7.46
CA ILE A 111 9.27 11.71 6.35
C ILE A 111 8.03 11.13 5.68
N GLN A 112 7.75 11.56 4.46
CA GLN A 112 6.80 10.88 3.61
C GLN A 112 7.46 9.60 3.09
N LEU A 113 6.94 8.44 3.45
CA LEU A 113 7.40 7.14 2.98
C LEU A 113 7.10 6.97 1.47
N PRO A 114 7.73 6.00 0.78
CA PRO A 114 7.71 5.90 -0.68
C PRO A 114 6.34 6.09 -1.30
N GLN A 115 6.18 7.14 -2.11
CA GLN A 115 4.89 7.66 -2.56
C GLN A 115 4.91 7.97 -4.06
N SER A 116 3.81 7.67 -4.78
CA SER A 116 3.53 8.30 -6.08
C SER A 116 2.75 9.59 -5.88
N ILE A 117 3.13 10.62 -6.61
CA ILE A 117 2.51 11.95 -6.57
C ILE A 117 1.59 12.12 -7.77
N TRP A 118 0.34 12.51 -7.52
CA TRP A 118 -0.60 12.78 -8.58
C TRP A 118 -1.58 13.89 -8.20
N PHE A 119 -1.51 15.01 -8.90
CA PHE A 119 -2.40 16.15 -8.73
C PHE A 119 -3.27 16.33 -9.97
N ARG A 120 -4.59 16.47 -9.76
CA ARG A 120 -5.55 16.83 -10.82
C ARG A 120 -5.61 18.31 -11.10
N THR A 121 -5.34 19.13 -10.07
CA THR A 121 -5.49 20.57 -10.15
C THR A 121 -4.20 21.30 -9.77
N PRO A 122 -3.85 22.41 -10.49
CA PRO A 122 -2.73 23.26 -10.11
C PRO A 122 -2.85 23.84 -8.69
N ALA A 123 -4.08 24.11 -8.24
CA ALA A 123 -4.33 24.66 -6.91
C ALA A 123 -3.92 23.68 -5.80
N ALA A 124 -4.17 22.38 -5.97
CA ALA A 124 -3.83 21.38 -4.96
C ALA A 124 -2.31 21.25 -4.77
N ILE A 125 -1.53 21.26 -5.87
CA ILE A 125 -0.08 21.22 -5.74
C ILE A 125 0.50 22.54 -5.23
N ALA A 126 -0.08 23.68 -5.57
CA ALA A 126 0.31 24.98 -5.02
C ALA A 126 0.10 25.01 -3.49
N THR A 127 -1.02 24.47 -2.99
CA THR A 127 -1.27 24.33 -1.55
C THR A 127 -0.21 23.44 -0.88
N MET A 128 0.15 22.32 -1.51
CA MET A 128 1.21 21.46 -0.98
C MET A 128 2.56 22.18 -0.98
N ALA A 129 2.91 22.90 -2.05
CA ALA A 129 4.14 23.66 -2.15
C ALA A 129 4.22 24.75 -1.07
N GLU A 130 3.12 25.45 -0.79
CA GLU A 130 3.05 26.45 0.28
C GLU A 130 3.31 25.82 1.66
N VAL A 131 2.65 24.72 1.98
CA VAL A 131 2.80 24.05 3.28
C VAL A 131 4.20 23.47 3.44
N THR A 132 4.72 22.79 2.42
CA THR A 132 6.05 22.17 2.46
C THR A 132 7.16 23.22 2.44
N GLY A 133 6.98 24.35 1.76
CA GLY A 133 7.93 25.45 1.72
C GLY A 133 8.11 26.19 3.06
N ARG A 134 7.13 26.04 3.98
CA ARG A 134 7.23 26.57 5.35
C ARG A 134 7.80 25.55 6.34
N HIS A 135 7.91 24.29 5.93
CA HIS A 135 8.38 23.21 6.78
C HIS A 135 9.91 23.11 6.76
N ARG A 136 10.53 22.98 7.93
CA ARG A 136 12.01 23.02 8.03
C ARG A 136 12.71 21.70 7.69
N ASP A 137 12.09 20.58 7.96
CA ASP A 137 12.73 19.25 7.78
C ASP A 137 11.71 18.24 7.24
N PHE A 138 11.32 18.42 5.97
CA PHE A 138 10.43 17.49 5.25
C PHE A 138 11.21 16.73 4.20
N VAL A 139 11.25 15.40 4.36
CA VAL A 139 11.83 14.45 3.42
C VAL A 139 10.72 13.71 2.69
N LEU A 140 10.77 13.70 1.37
CA LEU A 140 9.78 13.05 0.51
C LEU A 140 10.43 11.89 -0.24
N LEU A 141 10.13 10.67 0.17
CA LEU A 141 10.51 9.49 -0.58
C LEU A 141 9.47 9.26 -1.68
N VAL A 142 9.94 9.16 -2.91
CA VAL A 142 9.09 8.90 -4.09
C VAL A 142 9.49 7.59 -4.74
N ARG A 143 8.50 6.81 -5.22
CA ARG A 143 8.73 5.45 -5.71
C ARG A 143 8.81 5.32 -7.23
N ASP A 144 8.80 6.43 -7.96
CA ASP A 144 8.94 6.47 -9.41
C ASP A 144 9.55 7.80 -9.88
N HIS A 145 10.13 7.79 -11.07
CA HIS A 145 10.80 8.95 -11.65
C HIS A 145 9.84 10.10 -11.94
N ALA A 146 8.61 9.81 -12.40
CA ALA A 146 7.62 10.84 -12.68
C ALA A 146 7.28 11.63 -11.40
N SER A 147 7.11 10.94 -10.27
CA SER A 147 6.91 11.58 -8.97
C SER A 147 8.13 12.38 -8.51
N LEU A 148 9.34 11.92 -8.81
CA LEU A 148 10.57 12.67 -8.50
C LEU A 148 10.64 13.96 -9.30
N ASP A 149 10.30 13.91 -10.58
CA ASP A 149 10.30 15.09 -11.46
C ASP A 149 9.25 16.12 -11.02
N VAL A 150 8.05 15.67 -10.64
CA VAL A 150 7.01 16.56 -10.06
C VAL A 150 7.51 17.19 -8.76
N ALA A 151 8.12 16.42 -7.86
CA ALA A 151 8.63 16.95 -6.61
C ALA A 151 9.71 18.01 -6.84
N ARG A 152 10.67 17.77 -7.73
CA ARG A 152 11.75 18.70 -8.06
C ARG A 152 11.26 19.99 -8.73
N ALA A 153 10.30 19.85 -9.64
CA ALA A 153 9.78 20.98 -10.41
C ALA A 153 8.81 21.86 -9.60
N GLN A 154 8.00 21.26 -8.72
CA GLN A 154 6.83 21.93 -8.15
C GLN A 154 6.82 22.03 -6.62
N LEU A 155 7.76 21.38 -5.92
CA LEU A 155 7.90 21.44 -4.46
C LEU A 155 9.31 21.97 -4.09
N PRO A 156 9.61 23.25 -4.34
CA PRO A 156 10.95 23.78 -4.09
C PRO A 156 11.28 23.72 -2.60
N GLY A 157 12.53 23.36 -2.29
CA GLY A 157 13.03 23.23 -0.92
C GLY A 157 12.74 21.87 -0.26
N VAL A 158 11.95 20.99 -0.90
CA VAL A 158 11.72 19.64 -0.38
C VAL A 158 12.86 18.70 -0.77
N THR A 159 13.41 17.98 0.20
CA THR A 159 14.37 16.90 -0.06
C THR A 159 13.63 15.68 -0.63
N ALA A 160 13.65 15.53 -1.96
CA ALA A 160 13.03 14.38 -2.64
C ALA A 160 14.05 13.31 -2.97
N ILE A 161 13.78 12.07 -2.54
CA ILE A 161 14.66 10.90 -2.71
C ILE A 161 13.90 9.79 -3.41
N LEU A 162 14.48 9.24 -4.48
CA LEU A 162 13.93 8.05 -5.14
C LEU A 162 14.17 6.82 -4.26
N CYS A 163 13.10 6.10 -3.92
CA CYS A 163 13.12 4.97 -2.99
C CYS A 163 12.10 3.93 -3.44
N PRO A 164 12.38 2.61 -3.42
CA PRO A 164 11.43 1.58 -3.83
C PRO A 164 10.15 1.60 -2.99
N ASP A 165 9.07 1.03 -3.53
CA ASP A 165 7.85 0.83 -2.76
C ASP A 165 8.12 0.02 -1.49
N SER A 166 7.59 0.48 -0.35
CA SER A 166 7.81 -0.14 0.97
C SER A 166 7.44 -1.63 0.99
N MET A 167 6.51 -2.06 0.13
CA MET A 167 6.07 -3.45 0.05
C MET A 167 7.21 -4.41 -0.33
N LEU A 168 8.22 -3.93 -1.06
CA LEU A 168 9.40 -4.74 -1.41
C LEU A 168 10.26 -5.12 -0.18
N ALA A 169 10.08 -4.44 0.95
CA ALA A 169 10.71 -4.84 2.21
C ALA A 169 10.20 -6.18 2.78
N LEU A 170 9.05 -6.68 2.31
CA LEU A 170 8.55 -8.00 2.75
C LEU A 170 9.50 -9.15 2.35
N GLY A 171 10.27 -8.96 1.27
CA GLY A 171 11.11 -10.01 0.72
C GLY A 171 10.30 -11.17 0.12
N PRO A 172 10.92 -12.31 -0.16
CA PRO A 172 10.26 -13.47 -0.74
C PRO A 172 9.07 -13.95 0.11
N LEU A 173 7.95 -14.22 -0.55
CA LEU A 173 6.72 -14.73 0.07
C LEU A 173 6.40 -16.13 -0.47
N ALA A 174 5.78 -16.97 0.36
CA ALA A 174 5.22 -18.23 -0.10
C ALA A 174 3.80 -18.02 -0.65
N ARG A 175 3.39 -18.82 -1.63
CA ARG A 175 1.96 -18.94 -2.00
C ARG A 175 1.15 -19.40 -0.79
N LEU A 176 -0.04 -18.82 -0.59
CA LEU A 176 -0.90 -19.11 0.56
C LEU A 176 -2.09 -20.04 0.22
N ALA A 177 -2.19 -20.47 -1.03
CA ALA A 177 -3.17 -21.44 -1.49
C ALA A 177 -2.61 -22.19 -2.72
N PRO A 178 -3.06 -23.43 -2.98
CA PRO A 178 -2.78 -24.10 -4.24
C PRO A 178 -3.45 -23.35 -5.40
N ALA A 179 -2.87 -23.47 -6.59
CA ALA A 179 -3.49 -22.95 -7.80
C ALA A 179 -4.70 -23.81 -8.16
N THR A 180 -5.86 -23.19 -8.25
CA THR A 180 -7.15 -23.86 -8.53
C THR A 180 -7.76 -23.45 -9.87
N VAL A 181 -7.23 -22.38 -10.49
CA VAL A 181 -7.68 -21.90 -11.80
C VAL A 181 -6.49 -21.68 -12.74
N PRO A 182 -6.64 -21.92 -14.04
CA PRO A 182 -5.56 -21.71 -15.01
C PRO A 182 -5.04 -20.25 -14.99
N VAL A 183 -5.94 -19.29 -15.09
CA VAL A 183 -5.63 -17.86 -15.05
C VAL A 183 -6.61 -17.13 -14.13
N LEU A 184 -6.08 -16.30 -13.25
CA LEU A 184 -6.82 -15.35 -12.44
C LEU A 184 -6.55 -13.93 -12.96
N ALA A 185 -7.58 -13.23 -13.42
CA ALA A 185 -7.50 -11.82 -13.75
C ALA A 185 -7.93 -10.99 -12.53
N LEU A 186 -6.97 -10.36 -11.85
CA LEU A 186 -7.25 -9.40 -10.79
C LEU A 186 -7.27 -8.00 -11.40
N TRP A 187 -8.46 -7.54 -11.79
CA TRP A 187 -8.66 -6.36 -12.61
C TRP A 187 -9.44 -5.28 -11.88
N ARG A 188 -9.04 -4.02 -12.07
CA ARG A 188 -9.67 -2.86 -11.46
C ARG A 188 -11.04 -2.57 -12.09
N GLN A 189 -11.95 -2.09 -11.24
CA GLN A 189 -13.27 -1.62 -11.65
C GLN A 189 -13.53 -0.16 -11.22
N ASP A 190 -12.47 0.54 -10.82
CA ASP A 190 -12.53 1.93 -10.36
C ASP A 190 -12.00 2.91 -11.42
N SER A 191 -11.98 4.21 -11.10
CA SER A 191 -11.58 5.30 -12.01
C SER A 191 -10.13 5.25 -12.48
N GLU A 192 -9.29 4.39 -11.95
CA GLU A 192 -7.91 4.18 -12.41
C GLU A 192 -7.79 3.04 -13.43
N SER A 193 -8.88 2.34 -13.75
CA SER A 193 -8.88 1.33 -14.83
C SER A 193 -8.74 1.98 -16.20
N ARG A 194 -8.04 1.31 -17.12
CA ARG A 194 -7.97 1.70 -18.54
C ARG A 194 -9.15 1.19 -19.36
N GLY A 195 -10.00 0.36 -18.77
CA GLY A 195 -11.16 -0.20 -19.45
C GLY A 195 -11.52 -1.60 -18.92
N PRO A 196 -12.61 -2.18 -19.41
CA PRO A 196 -13.06 -3.49 -19.00
C PRO A 196 -12.12 -4.59 -19.53
N LEU A 197 -12.11 -5.74 -18.83
CA LEU A 197 -11.53 -6.96 -19.38
C LEU A 197 -12.36 -7.46 -20.57
N PRO A 198 -11.72 -8.02 -21.60
CA PRO A 198 -12.43 -8.78 -22.65
C PRO A 198 -13.03 -10.07 -22.06
N ALA A 199 -13.85 -10.75 -22.84
CA ALA A 199 -14.35 -12.08 -22.47
C ALA A 199 -13.16 -13.03 -22.23
N LEU A 200 -13.14 -13.65 -21.05
CA LEU A 200 -12.08 -14.57 -20.69
C LEU A 200 -12.35 -15.98 -21.25
N PRO A 201 -11.31 -16.74 -21.59
CA PRO A 201 -11.44 -18.16 -21.96
C PRO A 201 -12.14 -18.97 -20.86
N ALA A 202 -12.74 -20.09 -21.25
CA ALA A 202 -13.42 -21.00 -20.31
C ALA A 202 -12.47 -21.47 -19.19
N GLY A 203 -12.93 -21.43 -17.95
CA GLY A 203 -12.16 -21.81 -16.76
C GLY A 203 -11.26 -20.71 -16.20
N TRP A 204 -11.12 -19.58 -16.88
CA TRP A 204 -10.44 -18.40 -16.32
C TRP A 204 -11.38 -17.59 -15.45
N VAL A 205 -10.87 -16.92 -14.43
CA VAL A 205 -11.70 -16.21 -13.46
C VAL A 205 -11.24 -14.76 -13.31
N ALA A 206 -12.19 -13.82 -13.42
CA ALA A 206 -11.98 -12.41 -13.08
C ALA A 206 -12.41 -12.13 -11.65
N ARG A 207 -11.59 -11.36 -10.93
CA ARG A 207 -11.88 -10.89 -9.57
C ARG A 207 -11.37 -9.48 -9.36
N ASP A 208 -11.87 -8.81 -8.33
CA ASP A 208 -11.24 -7.68 -7.69
C ASP A 208 -11.09 -7.98 -6.18
N TRP A 209 -10.10 -7.42 -5.53
CA TRP A 209 -9.89 -7.55 -4.10
C TRP A 209 -10.47 -6.38 -3.28
N THR A 210 -10.90 -5.31 -3.96
CA THR A 210 -11.71 -4.28 -3.33
C THR A 210 -13.14 -4.78 -3.27
N LEU A 211 -13.80 -4.63 -2.11
CA LEU A 211 -15.19 -5.07 -1.93
C LEU A 211 -16.22 -4.15 -2.62
N ALA A 212 -15.85 -3.45 -3.66
CA ALA A 212 -16.78 -2.63 -4.42
C ALA A 212 -17.88 -3.44 -5.14
N GLY A 213 -17.81 -4.76 -5.11
CA GLY A 213 -18.72 -5.63 -5.84
C GLY A 213 -19.27 -6.86 -5.10
N GLY A 214 -19.01 -7.03 -3.81
CA GLY A 214 -19.57 -8.18 -3.07
C GLY A 214 -19.19 -8.22 -1.59
N PRO A 215 -20.02 -8.82 -0.75
CA PRO A 215 -19.67 -9.02 0.65
C PRO A 215 -18.44 -9.92 0.76
N LEU A 216 -17.59 -9.63 1.76
CA LEU A 216 -16.61 -10.62 2.26
C LEU A 216 -17.33 -11.96 2.42
N PRO A 217 -16.68 -13.08 2.10
CA PRO A 217 -17.19 -14.37 2.56
C PRO A 217 -17.59 -14.22 4.03
N ALA A 218 -18.79 -14.64 4.38
CA ALA A 218 -19.35 -14.42 5.72
C ALA A 218 -18.41 -14.91 6.84
N THR A 219 -17.57 -15.91 6.55
CA THR A 219 -16.52 -16.43 7.43
C THR A 219 -15.38 -15.44 7.67
N GLU A 220 -14.90 -14.72 6.66
CA GLU A 220 -13.81 -13.73 6.81
C GLU A 220 -14.33 -12.45 7.49
N ALA A 221 -15.54 -11.99 7.12
CA ALA A 221 -16.19 -10.87 7.79
C ALA A 221 -16.48 -11.18 9.26
N ALA A 222 -16.88 -12.42 9.59
CA ALA A 222 -17.13 -12.86 10.95
C ALA A 222 -15.83 -12.96 11.76
N GLN A 223 -14.73 -13.46 11.19
CA GLN A 223 -13.43 -13.56 11.86
C GLN A 223 -12.84 -12.19 12.16
N LEU A 224 -12.85 -11.26 11.22
CA LEU A 224 -12.39 -9.87 11.42
C LEU A 224 -13.28 -9.14 12.43
N SER A 225 -14.60 -9.31 12.34
CA SER A 225 -15.54 -8.74 13.31
C SER A 225 -15.36 -9.33 14.71
N LEU A 226 -15.11 -10.64 14.83
CA LEU A 226 -14.92 -11.32 16.10
C LEU A 226 -13.59 -10.92 16.77
N ALA A 227 -12.50 -10.86 16.01
CA ALA A 227 -11.20 -10.42 16.50
C ALA A 227 -11.27 -8.95 16.99
N SER A 228 -11.91 -8.08 16.20
CA SER A 228 -12.13 -6.68 16.58
C SER A 228 -13.01 -6.53 17.80
N ARG A 229 -14.09 -7.31 17.92
CA ARG A 229 -14.97 -7.32 19.11
C ARG A 229 -14.24 -7.78 20.36
N ARG A 230 -13.55 -8.91 20.33
CA ARG A 230 -12.79 -9.45 21.48
C ARG A 230 -11.69 -8.47 21.94
N PHE A 231 -11.08 -7.78 21.01
CA PHE A 231 -10.11 -6.74 21.32
C PHE A 231 -10.76 -5.53 22.00
N LEU A 232 -11.86 -5.00 21.44
CA LEU A 232 -12.60 -3.88 21.99
C LEU A 232 -13.19 -4.20 23.36
N GLU A 233 -13.65 -5.42 23.60
CA GLU A 233 -14.10 -5.91 24.90
C GLU A 233 -12.96 -5.92 25.93
N ARG A 234 -11.74 -6.37 25.55
CA ARG A 234 -10.56 -6.38 26.44
C ARG A 234 -10.08 -4.99 26.83
N VAL A 235 -10.23 -4.01 25.96
CA VAL A 235 -9.80 -2.62 26.21
C VAL A 235 -10.92 -1.73 26.74
N GLY A 236 -12.10 -2.32 27.02
CA GLY A 236 -13.26 -1.56 27.55
C GLY A 236 -13.91 -0.63 26.53
N ALA A 237 -13.68 -0.81 25.25
CA ALA A 237 -14.30 0.00 24.20
C ALA A 237 -15.70 -0.58 23.82
N PRO A 238 -16.69 0.26 23.46
CA PRO A 238 -18.01 -0.22 23.12
C PRO A 238 -17.99 -1.09 21.86
N PRO A 239 -18.85 -2.12 21.77
CA PRO A 239 -18.82 -3.17 20.74
C PRO A 239 -19.19 -2.72 19.32
N ALA A 240 -19.57 -1.49 19.12
CA ALA A 240 -19.93 -0.95 17.82
C ALA A 240 -18.73 -0.26 17.15
N TRP A 241 -18.06 -0.99 16.30
CA TRP A 241 -17.18 -0.43 15.28
C TRP A 241 -17.89 -0.46 13.94
N PRO A 242 -18.59 0.61 13.52
CA PRO A 242 -19.13 0.70 12.17
C PRO A 242 -18.02 1.08 11.21
N PRO A 243 -17.97 0.50 10.01
CA PRO A 243 -16.99 0.86 8.99
C PRO A 243 -17.11 2.30 8.49
N ARG A 244 -18.24 2.98 8.73
CA ARG A 244 -18.45 4.43 8.50
C ARG A 244 -19.56 4.98 9.38
N PRO A 245 -19.26 6.00 10.14
CA PRO A 245 -20.28 6.73 10.86
C PRO A 245 -20.75 8.00 10.15
N PRO A 246 -22.01 8.46 10.36
CA PRO A 246 -22.46 9.77 9.96
C PRO A 246 -21.72 10.89 10.71
N ALA A 247 -21.58 12.07 10.07
CA ALA A 247 -20.75 13.19 10.52
C ALA A 247 -21.10 13.77 11.91
N ALA A 248 -22.32 13.57 12.40
CA ALA A 248 -22.77 14.11 13.68
C ALA A 248 -22.14 13.47 14.92
N ASP A 249 -21.44 12.34 14.78
CA ASP A 249 -20.89 11.55 15.89
C ASP A 249 -19.36 11.63 16.01
N GLU A 250 -18.72 12.49 15.22
CA GLU A 250 -17.25 12.54 15.08
C GLU A 250 -16.53 12.94 16.37
N ALA A 251 -17.05 13.92 17.10
CA ALA A 251 -16.47 14.37 18.37
C ALA A 251 -16.59 13.31 19.48
N ALA A 252 -17.72 12.60 19.55
CA ALA A 252 -17.92 11.51 20.50
C ALA A 252 -17.04 10.29 20.19
N ARG A 253 -16.65 10.10 18.95
CA ARG A 253 -15.73 9.03 18.51
C ARG A 253 -14.28 9.34 18.78
N LEU A 254 -13.83 10.56 18.51
CA LEU A 254 -12.49 11.02 18.85
C LEU A 254 -12.25 10.86 20.35
N SER A 255 -13.26 11.15 21.18
CA SER A 255 -13.21 10.94 22.63
C SER A 255 -13.11 9.46 23.03
N ARG A 256 -13.86 8.56 22.39
CA ARG A 256 -13.82 7.11 22.65
C ARG A 256 -12.57 6.43 22.08
N ARG A 257 -12.07 6.90 20.93
CA ARG A 257 -10.81 6.45 20.32
C ARG A 257 -9.59 6.84 21.17
N ARG A 258 -9.63 7.96 21.91
CA ARG A 258 -8.54 8.38 22.82
C ARG A 258 -8.21 7.34 23.89
N ILE A 259 -9.18 6.55 24.34
CA ILE A 259 -8.95 5.50 25.35
C ILE A 259 -8.31 4.26 24.71
N ALA A 260 -8.63 3.94 23.46
CA ALA A 260 -8.19 2.75 22.76
C ALA A 260 -6.91 2.95 21.93
N TRP A 261 -6.48 4.19 21.67
CA TRP A 261 -5.41 4.50 20.71
C TRP A 261 -4.06 3.81 21.01
N ARG A 262 -3.74 3.53 22.28
CA ARG A 262 -2.51 2.81 22.67
C ARG A 262 -2.46 1.38 22.13
N HIS A 263 -3.61 0.80 21.86
CA HIS A 263 -3.77 -0.58 21.37
C HIS A 263 -4.12 -0.65 19.89
N LEU A 264 -4.54 0.47 19.28
CA LEU A 264 -4.88 0.54 17.86
C LEU A 264 -3.73 0.15 16.94
N PRO A 265 -2.46 0.55 17.17
CA PRO A 265 -1.36 0.13 16.31
C PRO A 265 -1.23 -1.38 16.19
N TRP A 266 -1.36 -2.11 17.30
CA TRP A 266 -1.31 -3.57 17.27
C TRP A 266 -2.48 -4.19 16.51
N LEU A 267 -3.70 -3.69 16.70
CA LEU A 267 -4.87 -4.14 15.96
C LEU A 267 -4.72 -3.84 14.46
N TRP A 268 -4.24 -2.67 14.12
CA TRP A 268 -4.00 -2.29 12.72
C TRP A 268 -2.91 -3.14 12.06
N ASP A 269 -1.87 -3.51 12.79
CA ASP A 269 -0.83 -4.41 12.29
C ASP A 269 -1.42 -5.77 11.92
N GLN A 270 -2.26 -6.35 12.80
CA GLN A 270 -2.95 -7.61 12.52
C GLN A 270 -3.92 -7.50 11.34
N LEU A 271 -4.75 -6.46 11.31
CA LEU A 271 -5.70 -6.24 10.22
C LEU A 271 -5.01 -6.01 8.87
N ALA A 272 -3.90 -5.29 8.86
CA ALA A 272 -3.14 -5.04 7.64
C ALA A 272 -2.48 -6.32 7.12
N GLU A 273 -1.86 -7.11 7.99
CA GLU A 273 -1.31 -8.41 7.61
C GLU A 273 -2.39 -9.37 7.11
N ASP A 274 -3.53 -9.48 7.80
CA ASP A 274 -4.64 -10.35 7.37
C ASP A 274 -5.20 -9.93 6.01
N ARG A 275 -5.36 -8.62 5.77
CA ARG A 275 -5.80 -8.08 4.46
C ARG A 275 -4.77 -8.39 3.37
N ALA A 276 -3.49 -8.19 3.63
CA ALA A 276 -2.41 -8.48 2.69
C ALA A 276 -2.34 -9.98 2.36
N ARG A 277 -2.39 -10.84 3.39
CA ARG A 277 -2.43 -12.31 3.24
C ARG A 277 -3.68 -12.79 2.49
N ARG A 278 -4.84 -12.13 2.71
CA ARG A 278 -6.05 -12.41 1.95
C ARG A 278 -5.83 -12.13 0.45
N GLY A 279 -5.24 -10.99 0.10
CA GLY A 279 -4.92 -10.67 -1.28
C GLY A 279 -3.95 -11.67 -1.90
N LEU A 280 -2.90 -12.04 -1.18
CA LEU A 280 -1.96 -13.05 -1.64
C LEU A 280 -2.63 -14.43 -1.80
N ARG A 281 -3.57 -14.80 -0.92
CA ARG A 281 -4.35 -16.04 -1.05
C ARG A 281 -5.22 -16.02 -2.31
N ILE A 282 -5.82 -14.88 -2.65
CA ILE A 282 -6.58 -14.72 -3.90
C ILE A 282 -5.65 -14.91 -5.11
N LEU A 283 -4.52 -14.21 -5.15
CA LEU A 283 -3.54 -14.31 -6.25
C LEU A 283 -2.97 -15.73 -6.39
N SER A 284 -2.77 -16.42 -5.25
CA SER A 284 -2.24 -17.79 -5.23
C SER A 284 -3.14 -18.81 -5.93
N GLN A 285 -4.44 -18.51 -6.11
CA GLN A 285 -5.36 -19.40 -6.81
C GLN A 285 -5.10 -19.52 -8.31
N GLY A 286 -4.46 -18.51 -8.93
CA GLY A 286 -4.08 -18.55 -10.34
C GLY A 286 -2.76 -19.31 -10.55
N ARG A 287 -2.70 -20.18 -11.55
CA ARG A 287 -1.40 -20.65 -12.08
C ARG A 287 -0.65 -19.49 -12.73
N VAL A 288 -1.39 -18.67 -13.47
CA VAL A 288 -0.97 -17.38 -14.01
C VAL A 288 -1.91 -16.29 -13.51
N VAL A 289 -1.40 -15.08 -13.30
CA VAL A 289 -2.22 -13.92 -12.92
C VAL A 289 -2.13 -12.85 -14.01
N ILE A 290 -3.24 -12.19 -14.33
CA ILE A 290 -3.28 -10.93 -15.09
C ILE A 290 -3.68 -9.83 -14.13
N THR A 291 -3.01 -8.69 -14.15
CA THR A 291 -3.38 -7.58 -13.28
C THR A 291 -2.96 -6.21 -13.82
N ASP A 292 -3.79 -5.20 -13.54
CA ASP A 292 -3.51 -3.77 -13.70
C ASP A 292 -3.27 -3.06 -12.34
N ARG A 293 -3.05 -3.85 -11.27
CA ARG A 293 -2.80 -3.33 -9.92
C ARG A 293 -1.33 -3.45 -9.54
N LEU A 294 -0.67 -2.32 -9.24
CA LEU A 294 0.73 -2.27 -8.83
C LEU A 294 1.03 -3.28 -7.69
N HIS A 295 0.25 -3.27 -6.63
CA HIS A 295 0.54 -4.13 -5.48
C HIS A 295 0.19 -5.60 -5.72
N ALA A 296 -0.71 -5.91 -6.66
CA ALA A 296 -0.91 -7.29 -7.09
C ALA A 296 0.30 -7.79 -7.90
N HIS A 297 0.85 -6.95 -8.78
CA HIS A 297 2.10 -7.22 -9.46
C HIS A 297 3.24 -7.48 -8.46
N LEU A 298 3.43 -6.61 -7.46
CA LEU A 298 4.47 -6.77 -6.45
C LEU A 298 4.27 -8.04 -5.61
N LEU A 299 3.04 -8.36 -5.19
CA LEU A 299 2.75 -9.61 -4.47
C LEU A 299 3.03 -10.84 -5.33
N CYS A 300 2.66 -10.83 -6.61
CA CYS A 300 3.00 -11.91 -7.53
C CYS A 300 4.51 -12.07 -7.69
N LEU A 301 5.23 -10.96 -7.82
CA LEU A 301 6.69 -10.97 -7.93
C LEU A 301 7.33 -11.58 -6.67
N LEU A 302 6.96 -11.12 -5.49
CA LEU A 302 7.51 -11.60 -4.21
C LEU A 302 7.14 -13.06 -3.94
N ALA A 303 5.99 -13.54 -4.43
CA ALA A 303 5.54 -14.92 -4.24
C ALA A 303 5.91 -15.87 -5.40
N GLY A 304 6.69 -15.41 -6.37
CA GLY A 304 7.06 -16.20 -7.54
C GLY A 304 5.84 -16.68 -8.36
N ILE A 305 4.76 -15.90 -8.38
CA ILE A 305 3.56 -16.21 -9.17
C ILE A 305 3.75 -15.69 -10.58
N PRO A 306 3.74 -16.56 -11.61
CA PRO A 306 3.79 -16.12 -13.00
C PRO A 306 2.65 -15.16 -13.32
N HIS A 307 2.95 -14.00 -13.94
CA HIS A 307 1.91 -13.01 -14.18
C HIS A 307 2.21 -12.10 -15.38
N VAL A 308 1.15 -11.49 -15.88
CA VAL A 308 1.18 -10.45 -16.90
C VAL A 308 0.64 -9.17 -16.28
N VAL A 309 1.36 -8.07 -16.44
CA VAL A 309 0.99 -6.78 -15.85
C VAL A 309 0.57 -5.79 -16.95
N CYS A 310 -0.54 -5.09 -16.70
CA CYS A 310 -0.97 -3.92 -17.46
C CYS A 310 -0.78 -2.65 -16.64
N ASP A 311 -0.77 -1.52 -17.35
CA ASP A 311 -0.71 -0.23 -16.69
C ASP A 311 -2.09 0.30 -16.29
N THR A 312 -2.11 1.23 -15.37
CA THR A 312 -3.30 2.00 -14.98
C THR A 312 -3.44 3.26 -15.84
N ALA A 313 -4.59 3.94 -15.76
CA ALA A 313 -4.83 5.18 -16.48
C ALA A 313 -3.80 6.28 -16.16
N ASN A 314 -3.25 6.30 -14.96
CA ASN A 314 -2.22 7.25 -14.52
C ASN A 314 -0.77 6.74 -14.67
N GLY A 315 -0.54 5.59 -15.30
CA GLY A 315 0.79 5.10 -15.65
C GLY A 315 1.66 4.58 -14.50
N LYS A 316 1.14 4.51 -13.28
CA LYS A 316 1.95 4.25 -12.07
C LYS A 316 2.55 2.85 -12.00
N VAL A 317 1.95 1.85 -12.65
CA VAL A 317 2.44 0.47 -12.62
C VAL A 317 3.71 0.37 -13.44
N PHE A 318 3.70 0.88 -14.66
CA PHE A 318 4.88 0.87 -15.52
C PHE A 318 5.95 1.85 -15.02
N ALA A 319 5.56 3.02 -14.50
CA ALA A 319 6.50 3.95 -13.91
C ALA A 319 7.30 3.31 -12.75
N HIS A 320 6.64 2.56 -11.86
CA HIS A 320 7.32 1.85 -10.78
C HIS A 320 8.17 0.69 -11.31
N ARG A 321 7.64 -0.13 -12.23
CA ARG A 321 8.37 -1.22 -12.86
C ARG A 321 9.66 -0.71 -13.52
N ASP A 322 9.56 0.35 -14.31
CA ASP A 322 10.69 0.90 -15.06
C ASP A 322 11.74 1.55 -14.14
N ALA A 323 11.32 2.07 -12.99
CA ALA A 323 12.25 2.63 -12.00
C ALA A 323 13.06 1.54 -11.26
N TRP A 324 12.45 0.39 -10.93
CA TRP A 324 13.02 -0.53 -9.96
C TRP A 324 13.22 -1.96 -10.45
N LEU A 325 12.39 -2.46 -11.35
CA LEU A 325 12.33 -3.89 -11.66
C LEU A 325 12.81 -4.20 -13.08
N GLY A 326 12.95 -3.18 -13.92
CA GLY A 326 13.25 -3.36 -15.32
C GLY A 326 12.17 -4.14 -16.07
N ARG A 327 12.47 -4.44 -17.33
CA ARG A 327 11.55 -5.23 -18.19
C ARG A 327 11.91 -6.72 -18.20
N HIS A 328 13.04 -7.12 -17.60
CA HIS A 328 13.53 -8.49 -17.66
C HIS A 328 12.68 -9.41 -16.76
N GLY A 329 12.12 -10.43 -17.38
CA GLY A 329 11.31 -11.45 -16.69
C GLY A 329 9.89 -11.03 -16.32
N ILE A 330 9.50 -9.76 -16.51
CA ILE A 330 8.15 -9.29 -16.25
C ILE A 330 7.40 -9.17 -17.58
N ARG A 331 6.37 -10.00 -17.79
CA ARG A 331 5.50 -9.87 -18.95
C ARG A 331 4.58 -8.68 -18.76
N SER A 332 4.58 -7.76 -19.74
CA SER A 332 3.80 -6.54 -19.71
C SER A 332 2.97 -6.44 -20.97
N ALA A 333 1.73 -6.01 -20.83
CA ALA A 333 0.80 -5.83 -21.94
C ALA A 333 0.30 -4.39 -22.00
N SER A 334 0.11 -3.87 -23.21
CA SER A 334 -0.37 -2.52 -23.47
C SER A 334 -1.90 -2.43 -23.44
N SER A 335 -2.59 -3.56 -23.62
CA SER A 335 -4.04 -3.67 -23.56
C SER A 335 -4.48 -4.92 -22.80
N ALA A 336 -5.77 -4.98 -22.46
CA ALA A 336 -6.36 -6.13 -21.77
C ALA A 336 -6.39 -7.38 -22.68
N GLU A 337 -6.60 -7.19 -23.99
CA GLU A 337 -6.57 -8.25 -25.00
C GLU A 337 -5.18 -8.87 -25.09
N GLU A 338 -4.16 -8.05 -25.24
CA GLU A 338 -2.76 -8.49 -25.24
C GLU A 338 -2.39 -9.23 -23.94
N ALA A 339 -2.91 -8.77 -22.80
CA ALA A 339 -2.67 -9.44 -21.51
C ALA A 339 -3.27 -10.86 -21.48
N VAL A 340 -4.45 -11.04 -22.06
CA VAL A 340 -5.09 -12.36 -22.17
C VAL A 340 -4.26 -13.28 -23.10
N GLU A 341 -3.79 -12.79 -24.23
CA GLU A 341 -2.95 -13.56 -25.18
C GLU A 341 -1.60 -13.95 -24.52
N GLN A 342 -0.94 -13.01 -23.86
CA GLN A 342 0.31 -13.27 -23.17
C GLN A 342 0.15 -14.25 -22.00
N ALA A 343 -0.98 -14.20 -21.28
CA ALA A 343 -1.26 -15.14 -20.20
C ALA A 343 -1.52 -16.55 -20.74
N ALA A 344 -2.20 -16.69 -21.88
CA ALA A 344 -2.37 -17.97 -22.55
C ALA A 344 -1.02 -18.59 -22.98
N SER A 345 -0.15 -17.77 -23.58
CA SER A 345 1.21 -18.17 -23.94
C SER A 345 2.03 -18.60 -22.72
N LEU A 346 1.92 -17.86 -21.61
CA LEU A 346 2.63 -18.19 -20.38
C LEU A 346 2.12 -19.49 -19.75
N LEU A 347 0.81 -19.70 -19.77
CA LEU A 347 0.20 -20.94 -19.27
C LEU A 347 0.67 -22.15 -20.08
N ALA A 348 0.64 -22.05 -21.42
CA ALA A 348 1.13 -23.12 -22.30
C ALA A 348 2.61 -23.46 -22.06
N ALA A 349 3.45 -22.45 -21.82
CA ALA A 349 4.85 -22.65 -21.50
C ALA A 349 5.04 -23.38 -20.16
N LEU A 350 4.19 -23.10 -19.15
CA LEU A 350 4.20 -23.80 -17.86
C LEU A 350 3.75 -25.25 -17.98
N ASP A 351 2.77 -25.54 -18.85
CA ASP A 351 2.31 -26.91 -19.14
C ASP A 351 3.41 -27.73 -19.78
N ALA A 352 4.04 -27.22 -20.82
CA ALA A 352 5.16 -27.88 -21.51
C ALA A 352 6.36 -28.15 -20.56
N ALA A 353 6.67 -27.21 -19.67
CA ALA A 353 7.75 -27.37 -18.67
C ALA A 353 7.38 -28.44 -17.64
N GLY A 354 6.12 -28.53 -17.21
CA GLY A 354 5.63 -29.56 -16.31
C GLY A 354 5.68 -30.97 -16.92
N GLU A 355 5.28 -31.10 -18.17
CA GLU A 355 5.38 -32.38 -18.92
C GLU A 355 6.83 -32.84 -19.08
N ALA A 356 7.73 -31.92 -19.39
CA ALA A 356 9.16 -32.24 -19.53
C ALA A 356 9.82 -32.65 -18.18
N ALA A 357 9.32 -32.14 -17.06
CA ALA A 357 9.79 -32.52 -15.72
C ALA A 357 9.31 -33.90 -15.27
N VAL A 358 8.13 -34.35 -15.74
CA VAL A 358 7.55 -35.67 -15.45
C VAL A 358 8.19 -36.75 -16.34
N ALA A 359 8.69 -36.37 -17.51
CA ALA A 359 9.33 -37.29 -18.48
C ALA A 359 10.82 -37.60 -18.18
N ARG A 360 11.41 -36.98 -17.17
CA ARG A 360 12.77 -37.24 -16.67
C ARG A 360 12.76 -37.99 -15.36
#